data_c4b5ef1a860b96316e16cc6919dd4105
#
_entry.id   c4b5ef1a860b96316e16cc6919dd4105
#
_cell.length_a   1.000
_cell.length_b   1.000
_cell.length_c   1.000
_cell.angle_alpha   90.00
_cell.angle_beta   90.00
_cell.angle_gamma   90.00
#
_symmetry.space_group_name_H-M   'P 1'
#
loop_
_entity.id
_entity.type
_entity.pdbx_description
1 polymer ?
#
loop_
_entity_poly.entity_id
_entity_poly.type
_entity_poly.pdbx_seq_one_letter_code
_entity_poly.pdbx_strand_id
1 'polypeptide(L)'
;MLFRELLIGSLAVLAATLALAQTAPAPAEEKTATESTKTEVERTGRMGRDVIFATYLTLSKDCKVGASPRVEFPVPPKNGKVGTRTSAINLRAVPGAPRKNCIGTSPNGVLVFFRPDRRFKGEEVFTYRVVYPDGSSREVLAKAIVQ
;
A
#
# COMPACT_ATOMS: atom_id res chain seq x y z
N MET A 1 -64.41 -58.22 44.06
CA MET A 1 -63.30 -59.18 44.25
C MET A 1 -62.03 -58.51 43.78
N LEU A 2 -61.24 -58.22 44.78
CA LEU A 2 -59.80 -58.43 44.87
C LEU A 2 -58.84 -57.64 43.88
N PHE A 3 -58.20 -56.70 44.55
CA PHE A 3 -56.71 -56.60 44.67
C PHE A 3 -55.95 -56.41 43.33
N ARG A 4 -55.00 -55.50 43.17
CA ARG A 4 -53.85 -55.26 44.05
C ARG A 4 -53.08 -53.99 43.52
N GLU A 5 -52.67 -53.25 44.45
CA GLU A 5 -51.65 -52.18 44.30
C GLU A 5 -50.41 -52.65 43.59
N LEU A 6 -49.74 -51.75 42.97
CA LEU A 6 -48.26 -51.68 43.08
C LEU A 6 -47.72 -50.28 42.63
N LEU A 7 -47.23 -49.62 43.63
CA LEU A 7 -46.29 -48.50 43.57
C LEU A 7 -45.01 -48.94 42.85
N ILE A 8 -44.39 -48.07 42.07
CA ILE A 8 -42.95 -47.95 41.81
C ILE A 8 -42.82 -46.73 40.93
N GLY A 9 -42.29 -45.66 41.36
CA GLY A 9 -40.89 -45.43 41.61
C GLY A 9 -40.47 -44.26 40.72
N SER A 10 -40.56 -43.04 41.30
CA SER A 10 -40.00 -41.83 40.66
C SER A 10 -38.48 -42.01 40.47
N LEU A 11 -37.99 -41.93 39.24
CA LEU A 11 -36.60 -41.69 38.97
C LEU A 11 -36.49 -40.33 38.27
N ALA A 12 -36.17 -39.33 39.06
CA ALA A 12 -35.81 -38.01 38.56
C ALA A 12 -34.40 -38.12 37.93
N VAL A 13 -34.32 -38.09 36.61
CA VAL A 13 -33.05 -37.91 35.89
C VAL A 13 -32.75 -36.43 35.81
N LEU A 14 -31.84 -35.96 36.67
CA LEU A 14 -31.21 -34.65 36.50
C LEU A 14 -30.35 -34.68 35.25
N ALA A 15 -30.83 -34.12 34.16
CA ALA A 15 -30.01 -33.78 33.01
C ALA A 15 -29.22 -32.50 33.29
N ALA A 16 -27.96 -32.62 33.66
CA ALA A 16 -27.03 -31.51 33.73
C ALA A 16 -26.69 -31.07 32.29
N THR A 17 -27.32 -30.00 31.84
CA THR A 17 -26.93 -29.31 30.58
C THR A 17 -25.64 -28.57 30.82
N LEU A 18 -24.51 -29.15 30.34
CA LEU A 18 -23.27 -28.39 30.18
C LEU A 18 -23.51 -27.32 29.13
N ALA A 19 -23.61 -26.07 29.53
CA ALA A 19 -23.56 -24.94 28.65
C ALA A 19 -22.10 -24.78 28.18
N LEU A 20 -21.79 -25.24 26.96
CA LEU A 20 -20.57 -24.88 26.24
C LEU A 20 -20.66 -23.39 25.92
N ALA A 21 -19.94 -22.59 26.68
CA ALA A 21 -19.70 -21.19 26.35
C ALA A 21 -18.90 -21.16 25.01
N GLN A 22 -19.60 -20.92 23.93
CA GLN A 22 -18.97 -20.59 22.64
C GLN A 22 -18.38 -19.19 22.77
N THR A 23 -17.06 -19.13 22.93
CA THR A 23 -16.29 -17.90 22.79
C THR A 23 -16.41 -17.48 21.35
N ALA A 24 -17.25 -16.49 21.05
CA ALA A 24 -17.30 -15.87 19.73
C ALA A 24 -15.93 -15.29 19.41
N PRO A 25 -15.34 -15.57 18.22
CA PRO A 25 -14.14 -14.89 17.81
C PRO A 25 -14.45 -13.40 17.71
N ALA A 26 -13.58 -12.57 18.31
CA ALA A 26 -13.64 -11.13 18.21
C ALA A 26 -13.65 -10.74 16.70
N PRO A 27 -14.48 -9.77 16.31
CA PRO A 27 -14.47 -9.29 14.93
C PRO A 27 -13.06 -8.80 14.61
N ALA A 28 -12.41 -9.44 13.65
CA ALA A 28 -11.19 -8.93 13.04
C ALA A 28 -11.49 -7.52 12.57
N GLU A 29 -10.78 -6.53 13.10
CA GLU A 29 -10.82 -5.16 12.60
C GLU A 29 -10.54 -5.20 11.09
N GLU A 30 -11.58 -5.05 10.32
CA GLU A 30 -11.55 -4.85 8.90
C GLU A 30 -10.84 -3.51 8.67
N LYS A 31 -9.51 -3.61 8.50
CA LYS A 31 -8.68 -2.48 8.12
C LYS A 31 -9.26 -1.96 6.81
N THR A 32 -10.02 -0.88 6.91
CA THR A 32 -10.59 -0.16 5.77
C THR A 32 -9.50 -0.03 4.72
N ALA A 33 -9.64 -0.79 3.63
CA ALA A 33 -8.73 -0.73 2.51
C ALA A 33 -8.83 0.68 1.94
N THR A 34 -7.88 1.53 2.30
CA THR A 34 -7.73 2.86 1.72
C THR A 34 -7.59 2.67 0.22
N GLU A 35 -8.48 3.28 -0.54
CA GLU A 35 -8.60 3.16 -1.99
C GLU A 35 -7.23 3.40 -2.65
N SER A 36 -6.63 2.31 -3.17
CA SER A 36 -5.32 2.37 -3.83
C SER A 36 -5.54 2.67 -5.30
N THR A 37 -5.20 3.87 -5.73
CA THR A 37 -5.23 4.24 -7.16
C THR A 37 -4.08 3.54 -7.89
N LYS A 38 -4.41 2.65 -8.82
CA LYS A 38 -3.43 1.97 -9.66
C LYS A 38 -3.12 2.83 -10.88
N THR A 39 -1.83 3.07 -11.13
CA THR A 39 -1.36 3.90 -12.26
C THR A 39 -0.25 3.14 -13.00
N GLU A 40 -0.20 3.25 -14.31
CA GLU A 40 0.89 2.73 -15.14
C GLU A 40 1.77 3.88 -15.64
N VAL A 41 3.10 3.68 -15.57
CA VAL A 41 4.09 4.69 -16.02
C VAL A 41 5.20 4.02 -16.81
N GLU A 42 5.40 4.44 -18.05
CA GLU A 42 6.50 4.00 -18.90
C GLU A 42 7.57 5.09 -18.99
N ARG A 43 8.84 4.70 -18.93
CA ARG A 43 10.00 5.58 -19.10
C ARG A 43 11.08 4.91 -19.93
N THR A 44 11.66 5.67 -20.85
CA THR A 44 12.82 5.24 -21.63
C THR A 44 14.10 5.81 -21.00
N GLY A 45 15.14 5.00 -20.95
CA GLY A 45 16.44 5.39 -20.44
C GLY A 45 17.59 4.74 -21.19
N ARG A 46 18.81 5.11 -20.80
CA ARG A 46 20.04 4.56 -21.41
C ARG A 46 20.69 3.57 -20.45
N MET A 47 21.33 2.57 -21.02
CA MET A 47 22.15 1.61 -20.29
C MET A 47 23.13 2.31 -19.33
N GLY A 48 23.24 1.83 -18.10
CA GLY A 48 24.12 2.38 -17.06
C GLY A 48 23.72 3.74 -16.50
N ARG A 49 22.55 4.28 -16.86
CA ARG A 49 22.01 5.52 -16.33
C ARG A 49 20.71 5.27 -15.57
N ASP A 50 20.47 6.07 -14.51
CA ASP A 50 19.23 6.01 -13.78
C ASP A 50 18.06 6.43 -14.68
N VAL A 51 17.02 5.60 -14.71
CA VAL A 51 15.72 5.92 -15.32
C VAL A 51 14.84 6.51 -14.23
N ILE A 52 14.48 7.79 -14.37
CA ILE A 52 13.68 8.51 -13.39
C ILE A 52 12.19 8.30 -13.69
N PHE A 53 11.44 7.84 -12.71
CA PHE A 53 10.00 7.60 -12.86
C PHE A 53 9.17 8.80 -12.43
N ALA A 54 9.29 9.22 -11.20
CA ALA A 54 8.55 10.34 -10.65
C ALA A 54 9.23 10.89 -9.40
N THR A 55 8.80 12.09 -8.99
CA THR A 55 9.14 12.66 -7.69
C THR A 55 7.85 12.98 -6.93
N TYR A 56 7.78 12.54 -5.71
CA TYR A 56 6.61 12.66 -4.84
C TYR A 56 6.89 13.60 -3.67
N LEU A 57 5.93 14.42 -3.33
CA LEU A 57 6.00 15.27 -2.15
C LEU A 57 4.60 15.49 -1.58
N THR A 58 4.54 15.86 -0.32
CA THR A 58 3.33 16.35 0.33
C THR A 58 3.43 17.88 0.43
N LEU A 59 2.45 18.58 -0.10
CA LEU A 59 2.42 20.03 -0.12
C LEU A 59 1.09 20.54 0.44
N SER A 60 1.16 21.43 1.44
CA SER A 60 -0.02 22.07 2.00
C SER A 60 -0.60 23.12 1.06
N LYS A 61 -1.77 23.63 1.42
CA LYS A 61 -2.42 24.77 0.71
C LYS A 61 -1.56 26.02 0.68
N ASP A 62 -0.71 26.20 1.67
CA ASP A 62 0.15 27.36 1.86
C ASP A 62 1.58 27.11 1.35
N CYS A 63 1.76 26.13 0.45
CA CYS A 63 3.04 25.76 -0.16
C CYS A 63 4.11 25.28 0.83
N LYS A 64 3.72 24.89 2.03
CA LYS A 64 4.64 24.28 2.99
C LYS A 64 4.81 22.81 2.69
N VAL A 65 6.07 22.35 2.67
CA VAL A 65 6.39 20.93 2.51
C VAL A 65 6.00 20.20 3.79
N GLY A 66 5.15 19.20 3.66
CA GLY A 66 4.77 18.30 4.75
C GLY A 66 5.75 17.16 4.93
N ALA A 67 5.37 16.16 5.74
CA ALA A 67 6.14 14.95 5.89
C ALA A 67 6.29 14.22 4.54
N SER A 68 7.48 13.67 4.29
CA SER A 68 7.78 12.98 3.03
C SER A 68 6.98 11.69 2.90
N PRO A 69 6.44 11.38 1.72
CA PRO A 69 5.84 10.08 1.46
C PRO A 69 6.90 8.98 1.53
N ARG A 70 6.48 7.78 1.91
CA ARG A 70 7.30 6.57 1.91
C ARG A 70 7.07 5.80 0.62
N VAL A 71 8.13 5.23 0.05
CA VAL A 71 8.04 4.39 -1.14
C VAL A 71 8.44 2.96 -0.78
N GLU A 72 7.61 2.01 -1.18
CA GLU A 72 7.81 0.58 -1.02
C GLU A 72 7.90 -0.08 -2.40
N PHE A 73 8.64 -1.18 -2.50
CA PHE A 73 8.81 -1.92 -3.77
C PHE A 73 8.29 -3.36 -3.60
N PRO A 74 6.96 -3.59 -3.68
CA PRO A 74 6.37 -4.91 -3.48
C PRO A 74 6.79 -5.92 -4.56
N VAL A 75 7.06 -5.46 -5.79
CA VAL A 75 7.59 -6.29 -6.86
C VAL A 75 8.84 -5.59 -7.41
N PRO A 76 10.03 -6.01 -6.94
CA PRO A 76 11.30 -5.43 -7.40
C PRO A 76 11.64 -5.88 -8.84
N PRO A 77 12.47 -5.11 -9.58
CA PRO A 77 12.95 -5.49 -10.90
C PRO A 77 13.93 -6.66 -10.82
N LYS A 78 14.09 -7.38 -11.93
CA LYS A 78 15.02 -8.50 -12.08
C LYS A 78 16.40 -8.07 -12.59
N ASN A 79 16.43 -7.06 -13.48
CA ASN A 79 17.64 -6.67 -14.23
C ASN A 79 18.14 -5.29 -13.79
N GLY A 80 18.23 -5.07 -12.49
CA GLY A 80 18.71 -3.82 -11.91
C GLY A 80 18.23 -3.59 -10.51
N LYS A 81 18.33 -2.36 -10.06
CA LYS A 81 17.96 -1.94 -8.71
C LYS A 81 17.02 -0.73 -8.77
N VAL A 82 16.03 -0.73 -7.89
CA VAL A 82 15.18 0.43 -7.65
C VAL A 82 15.56 1.09 -6.33
N GLY A 83 15.31 2.38 -6.26
CA GLY A 83 15.56 3.13 -5.05
C GLY A 83 14.91 4.50 -5.06
N THR A 84 15.10 5.19 -3.96
CA THR A 84 14.65 6.56 -3.77
C THR A 84 15.81 7.46 -3.41
N ARG A 85 15.68 8.74 -3.75
CA ARG A 85 16.57 9.81 -3.26
C ARG A 85 15.82 11.11 -3.14
N THR A 86 16.32 12.00 -2.29
CA THR A 86 15.80 13.37 -2.21
C THR A 86 16.21 14.16 -3.46
N SER A 87 15.27 14.88 -4.04
CA SER A 87 15.51 15.73 -5.20
C SER A 87 14.64 16.98 -5.14
N ALA A 88 15.21 18.11 -5.54
CA ALA A 88 14.44 19.33 -5.71
C ALA A 88 13.45 19.19 -6.88
N ILE A 89 12.25 19.70 -6.70
CA ILE A 89 11.18 19.66 -7.71
C ILE A 89 10.95 21.09 -8.21
N ASN A 90 11.01 21.27 -9.53
CA ASN A 90 10.50 22.47 -10.14
C ASN A 90 8.98 22.37 -10.32
N LEU A 91 8.21 23.02 -9.49
CA LEU A 91 6.75 22.95 -9.51
C LEU A 91 6.12 23.48 -10.80
N ARG A 92 6.83 24.27 -11.59
CA ARG A 92 6.34 24.72 -12.92
C ARG A 92 6.27 23.57 -13.94
N ALA A 93 7.11 22.54 -13.76
CA ALA A 93 7.22 21.42 -14.71
C ALA A 93 6.34 20.22 -14.35
N VAL A 94 5.56 20.29 -13.26
CA VAL A 94 4.72 19.19 -12.81
C VAL A 94 3.29 19.38 -13.31
N PRO A 95 2.80 18.54 -14.25
CA PRO A 95 1.40 18.56 -14.68
C PRO A 95 0.49 18.32 -13.47
N GLY A 96 -0.53 19.17 -13.30
CA GLY A 96 -1.46 19.06 -12.17
C GLY A 96 -0.89 19.50 -10.83
N ALA A 97 0.23 20.23 -10.81
CA ALA A 97 0.77 20.83 -9.59
C ALA A 97 -0.33 21.64 -8.86
N PRO A 98 -0.53 21.40 -7.57
CA PRO A 98 -1.80 21.72 -6.93
C PRO A 98 -2.10 23.20 -6.79
N ARG A 99 -1.22 24.14 -7.14
CA ARG A 99 -1.54 25.57 -6.96
C ARG A 99 -0.63 26.54 -7.69
N LYS A 100 -1.28 27.48 -8.35
CA LYS A 100 -0.63 28.66 -8.95
C LYS A 100 0.24 29.44 -7.94
N ASN A 101 -0.13 29.43 -6.66
CA ASN A 101 0.56 30.15 -5.60
C ASN A 101 1.90 29.53 -5.17
N CYS A 102 2.14 28.25 -5.48
CA CYS A 102 3.40 27.56 -5.15
C CYS A 102 4.44 27.63 -6.29
N ILE A 103 4.09 28.29 -7.40
CA ILE A 103 5.00 28.46 -8.53
C ILE A 103 6.18 29.35 -8.10
N GLY A 104 7.41 28.86 -8.32
CA GLY A 104 8.63 29.59 -7.95
C GLY A 104 9.33 29.03 -6.71
N THR A 105 8.69 28.10 -5.96
CA THR A 105 9.37 27.33 -4.93
C THR A 105 10.00 26.06 -5.54
N SER A 106 11.09 25.59 -4.95
CA SER A 106 11.77 24.35 -5.36
C SER A 106 11.86 23.40 -4.16
N PRO A 107 10.73 22.87 -3.70
CA PRO A 107 10.71 21.96 -2.57
C PRO A 107 11.43 20.66 -2.88
N ASN A 108 11.96 20.00 -1.85
CA ASN A 108 12.50 18.68 -1.97
C ASN A 108 11.40 17.63 -1.90
N GLY A 109 11.49 16.62 -2.77
CA GLY A 109 10.62 15.46 -2.77
C GLY A 109 11.39 14.15 -2.84
N VAL A 110 10.67 13.04 -2.77
CA VAL A 110 11.20 11.68 -2.89
C VAL A 110 11.14 11.26 -4.35
N LEU A 111 12.30 11.19 -4.98
CA LEU A 111 12.46 10.77 -6.38
C LEU A 111 12.61 9.25 -6.43
N VAL A 112 11.83 8.59 -7.28
CA VAL A 112 11.91 7.15 -7.56
C VAL A 112 12.70 6.94 -8.84
N PHE A 113 13.70 6.06 -8.79
CA PHE A 113 14.52 5.71 -9.93
C PHE A 113 14.72 4.19 -10.04
N PHE A 114 14.98 3.75 -11.27
CA PHE A 114 15.49 2.42 -11.61
C PHE A 114 16.88 2.57 -12.18
N ARG A 115 17.82 1.78 -11.66
CA ARG A 115 19.19 1.66 -12.18
C ARG A 115 19.36 0.31 -12.84
N PRO A 116 19.40 0.25 -14.17
CA PRO A 116 19.61 -1.01 -14.87
C PRO A 116 21.01 -1.56 -14.60
N ASP A 117 21.14 -2.86 -14.68
CA ASP A 117 22.44 -3.53 -14.66
C ASP A 117 23.30 -3.07 -15.85
N ARG A 118 24.62 -3.13 -15.70
CA ARG A 118 25.58 -2.49 -16.61
C ARG A 118 25.42 -2.84 -18.09
N ARG A 119 24.90 -4.02 -18.41
CA ARG A 119 24.73 -4.51 -19.79
C ARG A 119 23.28 -4.79 -20.16
N PHE A 120 22.36 -4.43 -19.27
CA PHE A 120 20.95 -4.69 -19.54
C PHE A 120 20.42 -3.72 -20.61
N LYS A 121 19.75 -4.29 -21.61
CA LYS A 121 18.93 -3.63 -22.62
C LYS A 121 17.60 -4.36 -22.71
N GLY A 122 16.54 -3.64 -22.97
CA GLY A 122 15.21 -4.20 -23.10
C GLY A 122 14.22 -3.58 -22.13
N GLU A 123 13.14 -4.31 -21.87
CA GLU A 123 12.06 -3.87 -20.98
C GLU A 123 12.22 -4.49 -19.60
N GLU A 124 12.00 -3.68 -18.58
CA GLU A 124 11.93 -4.11 -17.19
C GLU A 124 10.64 -3.58 -16.57
N VAL A 125 9.91 -4.45 -15.87
CA VAL A 125 8.66 -4.10 -15.21
C VAL A 125 8.77 -4.37 -13.72
N PHE A 126 8.37 -3.41 -12.90
CA PHE A 126 8.32 -3.53 -11.45
C PHE A 126 7.16 -2.72 -10.89
N THR A 127 6.79 -2.99 -9.64
CA THR A 127 5.73 -2.25 -8.95
C THR A 127 6.30 -1.53 -7.75
N TYR A 128 5.91 -0.27 -7.58
CA TYR A 128 6.17 0.46 -6.35
C TYR A 128 4.88 1.08 -5.81
N ARG A 129 4.85 1.27 -4.50
CA ARG A 129 3.75 1.90 -3.78
C ARG A 129 4.23 3.13 -3.06
N VAL A 130 3.52 4.22 -3.25
CA VAL A 130 3.75 5.49 -2.53
C VAL A 130 2.71 5.60 -1.43
N VAL A 131 3.16 5.69 -0.20
CA VAL A 131 2.31 5.85 0.99
C VAL A 131 2.48 7.27 1.52
N TYR A 132 1.40 8.03 1.53
CA TYR A 132 1.38 9.40 2.01
C TYR A 132 1.15 9.47 3.53
N PRO A 133 1.53 10.59 4.18
CA PRO A 133 1.35 10.76 5.64
C PRO A 133 -0.11 10.73 6.10
N ASP A 134 -1.06 11.02 5.22
CA ASP A 134 -2.50 10.95 5.48
C ASP A 134 -3.07 9.53 5.42
N GLY A 135 -2.22 8.52 5.18
CA GLY A 135 -2.60 7.12 5.04
C GLY A 135 -3.05 6.73 3.65
N SER A 136 -3.23 7.68 2.73
CA SER A 136 -3.54 7.36 1.35
C SER A 136 -2.36 6.67 0.66
N SER A 137 -2.64 5.85 -0.34
CA SER A 137 -1.58 5.18 -1.10
C SER A 137 -1.87 5.16 -2.60
N ARG A 138 -0.79 5.11 -3.38
CA ARG A 138 -0.83 4.95 -4.82
C ARG A 138 0.09 3.82 -5.23
N GLU A 139 -0.44 2.86 -5.96
CA GLU A 139 0.35 1.80 -6.58
C GLU A 139 0.67 2.15 -8.04
N VAL A 140 1.92 1.96 -8.42
CA VAL A 140 2.42 2.28 -9.75
C VAL A 140 3.05 1.05 -10.36
N LEU A 141 2.53 0.62 -11.51
CA LEU A 141 3.18 -0.34 -12.38
C LEU A 141 4.17 0.45 -13.26
N ALA A 142 5.44 0.25 -13.04
CA ALA A 142 6.51 0.96 -13.71
C ALA A 142 7.14 0.08 -14.79
N LYS A 143 7.23 0.62 -16.02
CA LYS A 143 7.89 -0.01 -17.15
C LYS A 143 9.09 0.84 -17.57
N ALA A 144 10.29 0.28 -17.51
CA ALA A 144 11.53 0.90 -18.00
C ALA A 144 11.92 0.29 -19.34
N ILE A 145 12.16 1.11 -20.35
CA ILE A 145 12.72 0.70 -21.64
C ILE A 145 14.16 1.19 -21.69
N VAL A 146 15.12 0.26 -21.62
CA VAL A 146 16.56 0.55 -21.61
C VAL A 146 17.17 0.29 -22.98
N GLN A 147 17.81 1.31 -23.54
CA GLN A 147 18.43 1.30 -24.88
C GLN A 147 19.97 1.41 -24.79
#